data_afc09fe378ed0d4fed323a2f83a6dc10
#
_entry.id   afc09fe378ed0d4fed323a2f83a6dc10
#
_cell.length_a   1.000
_cell.length_b   1.000
_cell.length_c   1.000
_cell.angle_alpha   90.00
_cell.angle_beta   90.00
_cell.angle_gamma   90.00
#
_symmetry.space_group_name_H-M   'P 1'
#
loop_
_entity.id
_entity.type
_entity.pdbx_description
1 polymer ?
#
loop_
_entity_poly.entity_id
_entity_poly.type
_entity_poly.pdbx_seq_one_letter_code
_entity_poly.pdbx_strand_id
1 'polypeptide(L)'
;AILSDPKRAAVVDIIDIRYWHYRTDGTVYAPEGGKNLAPRQHARKIKVGKMGYREAYKAVSEYRTKYPDKAVVLYAQNYPDHGWAVLMGGGSCPVLQVADDAFLAAVPLMDVVPVDTEDYEMIAGKKQGAVLNVHRLTDITVPLSSGKYAVKYIDPQTCKVSVLVDNVKVKDSFRLTVKKEGVYWLQRK
;
A
#
# COMPACT_ATOMS: atom_id res chain seq x y z
N ALA A 1 -22.13 10.42 4.46
CA ALA A 1 -22.68 11.75 4.32
C ALA A 1 -22.18 12.49 3.06
N ILE A 2 -20.92 12.98 2.98
CA ILE A 2 -20.46 13.76 1.78
C ILE A 2 -20.34 12.84 0.55
N LEU A 3 -19.65 11.73 0.67
CA LEU A 3 -19.42 10.80 -0.44
C LEU A 3 -20.66 9.96 -0.83
N SER A 4 -21.71 9.97 -0.01
CA SER A 4 -23.00 9.32 -0.38
C SER A 4 -23.93 10.23 -1.19
N ASP A 5 -23.62 11.49 -1.31
CA ASP A 5 -24.35 12.46 -2.13
C ASP A 5 -23.59 12.65 -3.45
N PRO A 6 -24.15 12.25 -4.61
CA PRO A 6 -23.45 12.33 -5.90
C PRO A 6 -22.95 13.73 -6.25
N LYS A 7 -23.74 14.77 -5.92
CA LYS A 7 -23.33 16.15 -6.20
C LYS A 7 -22.14 16.60 -5.37
N ARG A 8 -22.08 16.17 -4.10
CA ARG A 8 -20.97 16.47 -3.21
C ARG A 8 -19.75 15.59 -3.50
N ALA A 9 -19.98 14.33 -3.81
CA ALA A 9 -18.91 13.42 -4.19
C ALA A 9 -18.18 13.89 -5.46
N ALA A 10 -18.89 14.49 -6.43
CA ALA A 10 -18.31 14.97 -7.69
C ALA A 10 -17.26 16.08 -7.51
N VAL A 11 -17.30 16.82 -6.40
CA VAL A 11 -16.33 17.91 -6.11
C VAL A 11 -15.26 17.51 -5.10
N VAL A 12 -15.19 16.24 -4.72
CA VAL A 12 -14.16 15.71 -3.83
C VAL A 12 -13.11 14.98 -4.67
N ASP A 13 -11.89 15.48 -4.71
CA ASP A 13 -10.77 14.86 -5.43
C ASP A 13 -9.94 13.94 -4.52
N ILE A 14 -9.88 14.27 -3.23
CA ILE A 14 -9.02 13.59 -2.25
C ILE A 14 -9.84 13.13 -1.05
N ILE A 15 -9.64 11.89 -0.66
CA ILE A 15 -10.15 11.30 0.58
C ILE A 15 -8.99 11.18 1.55
N ASP A 16 -8.99 11.98 2.61
CA ASP A 16 -7.98 11.95 3.67
C ASP A 16 -8.51 11.14 4.87
N ILE A 17 -7.94 9.95 5.09
CA ILE A 17 -8.24 9.09 6.21
C ILE A 17 -7.38 9.54 7.39
N ARG A 18 -7.96 10.30 8.33
CA ARG A 18 -7.18 10.95 9.38
C ARG A 18 -7.61 10.61 10.80
N TYR A 19 -8.90 10.53 11.07
CA TYR A 19 -9.42 10.49 12.43
C TYR A 19 -10.16 9.21 12.78
N TRP A 20 -10.23 8.25 11.88
CA TRP A 20 -10.79 6.95 12.14
C TRP A 20 -9.84 5.85 11.67
N HIS A 21 -9.92 4.70 12.27
CA HIS A 21 -9.14 3.53 11.86
C HIS A 21 -9.82 2.24 12.28
N TYR A 22 -9.41 1.15 11.70
CA TYR A 22 -9.74 -0.17 12.21
C TYR A 22 -8.89 -0.48 13.43
N ARG A 23 -9.51 -1.09 14.45
CA ARG A 23 -8.80 -1.72 15.56
C ARG A 23 -8.38 -3.12 15.19
N THR A 24 -7.42 -3.68 15.92
CA THR A 24 -6.95 -5.07 15.73
C THR A 24 -8.04 -6.12 15.99
N ASP A 25 -9.09 -5.78 16.73
CA ASP A 25 -10.29 -6.61 16.92
C ASP A 25 -11.31 -6.51 15.77
N GLY A 26 -10.98 -5.76 14.70
CA GLY A 26 -11.84 -5.55 13.53
C GLY A 26 -12.90 -4.48 13.70
N THR A 27 -13.05 -3.89 14.89
CA THR A 27 -14.03 -2.80 15.10
C THR A 27 -13.50 -1.48 14.54
N VAL A 28 -14.43 -0.58 14.22
CA VAL A 28 -14.09 0.78 13.77
C VAL A 28 -14.00 1.69 14.97
N TYR A 29 -12.89 2.38 15.11
CA TYR A 29 -12.76 3.52 15.99
C TYR A 29 -12.99 4.81 15.21
N ALA A 30 -13.93 5.60 15.66
CA ALA A 30 -14.13 6.98 15.24
C ALA A 30 -14.36 7.85 16.48
N PRO A 31 -13.75 9.04 16.56
CA PRO A 31 -13.96 9.92 17.69
C PRO A 31 -15.42 10.39 17.76
N GLU A 32 -16.00 10.36 18.95
CA GLU A 32 -17.35 10.90 19.17
C GLU A 32 -17.40 12.41 18.86
N GLY A 33 -18.52 12.83 18.31
CA GLY A 33 -18.87 14.25 18.18
C GLY A 33 -17.98 15.08 17.27
N GLY A 34 -17.40 14.45 16.22
CA GLY A 34 -16.49 15.09 15.29
C GLY A 34 -16.95 16.37 14.59
N LYS A 35 -18.18 16.81 14.80
CA LYS A 35 -18.74 17.99 14.11
C LYS A 35 -18.20 19.33 14.61
N ASN A 36 -17.79 19.43 15.86
CA ASN A 36 -17.43 20.72 16.51
C ASN A 36 -16.16 20.65 17.38
N LEU A 37 -15.33 19.63 17.21
CA LEU A 37 -14.11 19.54 18.02
C LEU A 37 -12.97 20.29 17.33
N ALA A 38 -12.32 21.18 18.07
CA ALA A 38 -11.08 21.80 17.61
C ALA A 38 -10.00 20.71 17.38
N PRO A 39 -9.04 20.92 16.45
CA PRO A 39 -8.00 19.92 16.13
C PRO A 39 -7.27 19.34 17.35
N ARG A 40 -7.05 20.17 18.40
CA ARG A 40 -6.43 19.73 19.65
C ARG A 40 -7.30 18.75 20.47
N GLN A 41 -8.62 18.86 20.38
CA GLN A 41 -9.54 17.95 21.06
C GLN A 41 -9.62 16.61 20.33
N HIS A 42 -9.57 16.63 19.02
CA HIS A 42 -9.41 15.41 18.22
C HIS A 42 -8.12 14.67 18.59
N ALA A 43 -6.99 15.35 18.62
CA ALA A 43 -5.71 14.76 18.98
C ALA A 43 -5.68 14.11 20.39
N ARG A 44 -6.42 14.68 21.36
CA ARG A 44 -6.54 14.12 22.72
C ARG A 44 -7.42 12.86 22.78
N LYS A 45 -8.44 12.76 21.93
CA LYS A 45 -9.35 11.60 21.88
C LYS A 45 -8.81 10.43 21.05
N ILE A 46 -7.86 10.69 20.16
CA ILE A 46 -7.23 9.69 19.28
C ILE A 46 -6.17 8.84 19.99
N LYS A 47 -6.00 8.91 21.30
CA LYS A 47 -5.13 8.00 22.05
C LYS A 47 -5.65 6.55 22.09
N VAL A 48 -6.31 6.07 21.06
CA VAL A 48 -7.00 4.81 21.13
C VAL A 48 -6.53 3.87 20.04
N GLY A 49 -5.85 2.84 20.47
CA GLY A 49 -5.47 1.70 19.66
C GLY A 49 -4.30 1.99 18.71
N LYS A 50 -3.41 1.04 18.58
CA LYS A 50 -2.38 1.08 17.55
C LYS A 50 -3.03 0.58 16.26
N MET A 51 -3.00 1.39 15.21
CA MET A 51 -3.27 0.93 13.86
C MET A 51 -2.04 0.14 13.40
N GLY A 52 -2.21 -1.10 12.97
CA GLY A 52 -1.17 -1.91 12.38
C GLY A 52 -1.17 -1.80 10.86
N TYR A 53 -0.26 -2.54 10.22
CA TYR A 53 -0.18 -2.62 8.78
C TYR A 53 -1.53 -3.06 8.15
N ARG A 54 -2.13 -4.12 8.66
CA ARG A 54 -3.38 -4.69 8.12
C ARG A 54 -4.55 -3.73 8.20
N GLU A 55 -4.68 -2.99 9.30
CA GLU A 55 -5.73 -2.01 9.49
C GLU A 55 -5.57 -0.82 8.54
N ALA A 56 -4.33 -0.37 8.32
CA ALA A 56 -4.03 0.69 7.37
C ALA A 56 -4.30 0.24 5.92
N TYR A 57 -3.81 -0.94 5.54
CA TYR A 57 -4.06 -1.54 4.23
C TYR A 57 -5.56 -1.67 3.96
N LYS A 58 -6.33 -2.25 4.90
CA LYS A 58 -7.77 -2.42 4.79
C LYS A 58 -8.48 -1.08 4.58
N ALA A 59 -8.15 -0.08 5.40
CA ALA A 59 -8.77 1.24 5.29
C ALA A 59 -8.54 1.87 3.92
N VAL A 60 -7.31 1.81 3.42
CA VAL A 60 -6.94 2.41 2.12
C VAL A 60 -7.60 1.63 0.97
N SER A 61 -7.49 0.31 0.95
CA SER A 61 -8.00 -0.54 -0.13
C SER A 61 -9.53 -0.47 -0.25
N GLU A 62 -10.27 -0.39 0.86
CA GLU A 62 -11.73 -0.21 0.84
C GLU A 62 -12.15 1.10 0.19
N TYR A 63 -11.49 2.21 0.54
CA TYR A 63 -11.79 3.50 -0.09
C TYR A 63 -11.35 3.53 -1.55
N ARG A 64 -10.20 2.96 -1.88
CA ARG A 64 -9.70 2.90 -3.24
C ARG A 64 -10.61 2.07 -4.15
N THR A 65 -11.10 0.94 -3.65
CA THR A 65 -12.07 0.11 -4.36
C THR A 65 -13.40 0.82 -4.57
N LYS A 66 -13.89 1.51 -3.53
CA LYS A 66 -15.19 2.19 -3.57
C LYS A 66 -15.17 3.48 -4.39
N TYR A 67 -14.02 4.16 -4.47
CA TYR A 67 -13.84 5.45 -5.14
C TYR A 67 -12.58 5.43 -6.00
N PRO A 68 -12.58 4.68 -7.11
CA PRO A 68 -11.37 4.46 -7.93
C PRO A 68 -10.89 5.72 -8.66
N ASP A 69 -11.75 6.72 -8.80
CA ASP A 69 -11.48 8.01 -9.43
C ASP A 69 -10.89 9.05 -8.48
N LYS A 70 -10.74 8.73 -7.18
CA LYS A 70 -10.29 9.69 -6.17
C LYS A 70 -8.92 9.31 -5.60
N ALA A 71 -8.13 10.32 -5.26
CA ALA A 71 -6.93 10.09 -4.47
C ALA A 71 -7.33 9.69 -3.03
N VAL A 72 -6.70 8.63 -2.50
CA VAL A 72 -6.91 8.17 -1.13
C VAL A 72 -5.60 8.32 -0.38
N VAL A 73 -5.58 9.17 0.63
CA VAL A 73 -4.41 9.38 1.49
C VAL A 73 -4.71 8.95 2.92
N LEU A 74 -3.71 8.38 3.58
CA LEU A 74 -3.77 8.03 4.99
C LEU A 74 -2.75 8.88 5.75
N TYR A 75 -3.23 9.64 6.73
CA TYR A 75 -2.35 10.41 7.59
C TYR A 75 -1.63 9.50 8.58
N ALA A 76 -0.40 9.15 8.23
CA ALA A 76 0.42 8.17 8.96
C ALA A 76 1.60 8.82 9.71
N GLN A 77 1.52 10.10 10.08
CA GLN A 77 2.64 10.85 10.67
C GLN A 77 3.29 10.18 11.89
N ASN A 78 2.52 9.39 12.64
CA ASN A 78 3.01 8.68 13.83
C ASN A 78 3.25 7.18 13.58
N TYR A 79 3.22 6.73 12.32
CA TYR A 79 3.27 5.32 11.94
C TYR A 79 4.18 5.15 10.73
N PRO A 80 5.52 5.18 10.90
CA PRO A 80 6.47 5.10 9.78
C PRO A 80 6.31 3.84 8.94
N ASP A 81 5.81 2.74 9.53
CA ASP A 81 5.65 1.46 8.84
C ASP A 81 4.43 1.40 7.92
N HIS A 82 3.55 2.42 7.95
CA HIS A 82 2.30 2.39 7.19
C HIS A 82 2.42 2.82 5.74
N GLY A 83 3.56 3.38 5.33
CA GLY A 83 3.81 3.74 3.94
C GLY A 83 3.63 2.56 2.99
N TRP A 84 4.11 1.38 3.36
CA TRP A 84 3.92 0.16 2.58
C TRP A 84 2.45 -0.28 2.53
N ALA A 85 1.72 -0.18 3.63
CA ALA A 85 0.29 -0.48 3.65
C ALA A 85 -0.52 0.46 2.73
N VAL A 86 -0.17 1.74 2.73
CA VAL A 86 -0.78 2.75 1.84
C VAL A 86 -0.48 2.41 0.38
N LEU A 87 0.78 2.11 0.05
CA LEU A 87 1.18 1.75 -1.30
C LEU A 87 0.43 0.49 -1.78
N MET A 88 0.49 -0.59 -1.03
CA MET A 88 -0.11 -1.86 -1.42
C MET A 88 -1.64 -1.81 -1.47
N GLY A 89 -2.27 -0.97 -0.65
CA GLY A 89 -3.71 -0.68 -0.71
C GLY A 89 -4.13 0.22 -1.87
N GLY A 90 -3.19 0.67 -2.72
CA GLY A 90 -3.46 1.58 -3.83
C GLY A 90 -3.68 3.03 -3.41
N GLY A 91 -3.22 3.39 -2.21
CA GLY A 91 -3.31 4.76 -1.71
C GLY A 91 -2.34 5.71 -2.42
N SER A 92 -2.70 6.97 -2.36
CA SER A 92 -1.91 8.06 -2.95
C SER A 92 -0.90 8.61 -1.94
N CYS A 93 0.25 9.07 -2.43
CA CYS A 93 1.29 9.69 -1.62
C CYS A 93 1.78 8.83 -0.43
N PRO A 94 2.13 7.55 -0.62
CA PRO A 94 2.69 6.74 0.46
C PRO A 94 4.02 7.36 0.92
N VAL A 95 4.22 7.45 2.23
CA VAL A 95 5.49 7.90 2.80
C VAL A 95 6.45 6.72 2.85
N LEU A 96 7.39 6.67 1.92
CA LEU A 96 8.43 5.64 1.81
C LEU A 96 9.82 6.30 1.80
N GLN A 97 10.76 5.73 2.53
CA GLN A 97 12.16 6.20 2.58
C GLN A 97 13.07 5.42 1.63
N VAL A 98 12.53 4.88 0.55
CA VAL A 98 13.30 4.12 -0.45
C VAL A 98 14.12 5.08 -1.30
N ALA A 99 15.45 4.96 -1.22
CA ALA A 99 16.39 5.77 -1.99
C ALA A 99 16.76 5.07 -3.32
N ASP A 100 15.76 4.75 -4.14
CA ASP A 100 15.95 4.18 -5.49
C ASP A 100 15.03 4.93 -6.45
N ASP A 101 15.60 5.82 -7.25
CA ASP A 101 14.85 6.69 -8.17
C ASP A 101 14.04 5.89 -9.19
N ALA A 102 14.56 4.74 -9.62
CA ALA A 102 13.84 3.88 -10.56
C ALA A 102 12.61 3.24 -9.91
N PHE A 103 12.68 2.88 -8.61
CA PHE A 103 11.53 2.41 -7.85
C PHE A 103 10.47 3.53 -7.72
N LEU A 104 10.91 4.71 -7.28
CA LEU A 104 10.01 5.86 -7.09
C LEU A 104 9.34 6.30 -8.39
N ALA A 105 10.03 6.17 -9.53
CA ALA A 105 9.45 6.47 -10.84
C ALA A 105 8.50 5.36 -11.34
N ALA A 106 8.72 4.10 -10.95
CA ALA A 106 7.92 2.96 -11.41
C ALA A 106 6.59 2.83 -10.65
N VAL A 107 6.61 3.00 -9.33
CA VAL A 107 5.47 2.74 -8.44
C VAL A 107 4.20 3.52 -8.79
N PRO A 108 4.24 4.83 -9.14
CA PRO A 108 3.03 5.58 -9.52
C PRO A 108 2.34 5.07 -10.78
N LEU A 109 2.99 4.20 -11.55
CA LEU A 109 2.50 3.61 -12.81
C LEU A 109 2.06 2.15 -12.63
N MET A 110 1.89 1.71 -11.39
CA MET A 110 1.43 0.36 -11.04
C MET A 110 0.05 0.41 -10.41
N ASP A 111 -0.74 -0.61 -10.67
CA ASP A 111 -2.06 -0.80 -10.10
C ASP A 111 -2.06 -1.96 -9.10
N VAL A 112 -2.99 -1.93 -8.14
CA VAL A 112 -3.21 -3.04 -7.21
C VAL A 112 -3.71 -4.25 -7.98
N VAL A 113 -3.07 -5.38 -7.77
CA VAL A 113 -3.48 -6.67 -8.34
C VAL A 113 -4.17 -7.47 -7.24
N PRO A 114 -5.45 -7.81 -7.41
CA PRO A 114 -6.16 -8.67 -6.47
C PRO A 114 -5.47 -10.04 -6.37
N VAL A 115 -5.22 -10.48 -5.15
CA VAL A 115 -4.66 -11.80 -4.84
C VAL A 115 -5.57 -12.51 -3.84
N ASP A 116 -5.77 -13.81 -4.03
CA ASP A 116 -6.63 -14.64 -3.17
C ASP A 116 -5.79 -15.32 -2.06
N THR A 117 -5.05 -14.51 -1.31
CA THR A 117 -4.23 -14.97 -0.18
C THR A 117 -3.92 -13.81 0.76
N GLU A 118 -3.62 -14.13 2.01
CA GLU A 118 -3.08 -13.18 3.00
C GLU A 118 -1.54 -13.24 3.11
N ASP A 119 -0.89 -14.08 2.31
CA ASP A 119 0.55 -14.28 2.41
C ASP A 119 1.34 -13.13 1.78
N TYR A 120 0.73 -12.41 0.83
CA TYR A 120 1.33 -11.23 0.20
C TYR A 120 0.27 -10.33 -0.43
N GLU A 121 0.62 -9.07 -0.65
CA GLU A 121 -0.07 -8.14 -1.55
C GLU A 121 0.80 -7.85 -2.77
N MET A 122 0.17 -7.41 -3.87
CA MET A 122 0.88 -7.12 -5.11
C MET A 122 0.35 -5.85 -5.79
N ILE A 123 1.27 -5.05 -6.30
CA ILE A 123 1.00 -4.04 -7.32
C ILE A 123 1.82 -4.35 -8.57
N ALA A 124 1.30 -4.08 -9.75
CA ALA A 124 2.01 -4.35 -10.99
C ALA A 124 1.69 -3.35 -12.09
N GLY A 125 2.65 -3.18 -13.00
CA GLY A 125 2.52 -2.40 -14.22
C GLY A 125 3.15 -3.12 -15.40
N LYS A 126 2.48 -3.09 -16.55
CA LYS A 126 2.92 -3.82 -17.75
C LYS A 126 4.37 -3.50 -18.17
N LYS A 127 4.80 -2.26 -17.96
CA LYS A 127 6.16 -1.79 -18.30
C LYS A 127 7.10 -1.71 -17.10
N GLN A 128 6.56 -1.72 -15.89
CA GLN A 128 7.30 -1.51 -14.64
C GLN A 128 7.71 -2.82 -13.98
N GLY A 129 6.92 -3.88 -14.17
CA GLY A 129 7.06 -5.15 -13.49
C GLY A 129 6.08 -5.28 -12.33
N ALA A 130 6.51 -5.87 -11.21
CA ALA A 130 5.66 -6.08 -10.05
C ALA A 130 6.40 -5.79 -8.74
N VAL A 131 5.65 -5.31 -7.75
CA VAL A 131 6.10 -5.17 -6.36
C VAL A 131 5.19 -6.02 -5.49
N LEU A 132 5.78 -6.87 -4.66
CA LEU A 132 5.09 -7.70 -3.69
C LEU A 132 5.53 -7.33 -2.28
N ASN A 133 4.60 -7.19 -1.37
CA ASN A 133 4.89 -7.16 0.06
C ASN A 133 4.51 -8.52 0.65
N VAL A 134 5.50 -9.27 1.11
CA VAL A 134 5.35 -10.68 1.48
C VAL A 134 5.42 -10.83 2.99
N HIS A 135 4.40 -11.47 3.57
CA HIS A 135 4.20 -11.65 5.01
C HIS A 135 4.51 -13.07 5.50
N ARG A 136 4.69 -14.02 4.59
CA ARG A 136 5.04 -15.41 4.92
C ARG A 136 6.02 -16.00 3.93
N LEU A 137 6.90 -16.87 4.42
CA LEU A 137 7.84 -17.61 3.58
C LEU A 137 7.07 -18.62 2.74
N THR A 138 6.99 -18.38 1.45
CA THR A 138 6.27 -19.22 0.49
C THR A 138 6.86 -19.07 -0.90
N ASP A 139 6.54 -20.00 -1.79
CA ASP A 139 6.83 -19.86 -3.22
C ASP A 139 5.66 -19.14 -3.91
N ILE A 140 5.94 -18.07 -4.61
CA ILE A 140 4.95 -17.25 -5.30
C ILE A 140 5.18 -17.31 -6.80
N THR A 141 4.16 -17.67 -7.57
CA THR A 141 4.18 -17.53 -9.03
C THR A 141 3.64 -16.16 -9.41
N VAL A 142 4.53 -15.27 -9.83
CA VAL A 142 4.19 -13.89 -10.19
C VAL A 142 3.92 -13.83 -11.70
N PRO A 143 2.71 -13.48 -12.14
CA PRO A 143 2.43 -13.26 -13.56
C PRO A 143 3.15 -12.00 -14.04
N LEU A 144 3.92 -12.13 -15.11
CA LEU A 144 4.71 -11.03 -15.67
C LEU A 144 4.65 -11.07 -17.21
N SER A 145 4.71 -9.92 -17.83
CA SER A 145 4.87 -9.84 -19.29
C SER A 145 6.24 -10.38 -19.71
N SER A 146 6.32 -10.96 -20.90
CA SER A 146 7.61 -11.40 -21.47
C SER A 146 8.63 -10.28 -21.47
N GLY A 147 9.84 -10.57 -20.98
CA GLY A 147 10.91 -9.57 -20.88
C GLY A 147 12.10 -10.00 -20.03
N LYS A 148 12.97 -9.03 -19.80
CA LYS A 148 14.09 -9.15 -18.86
C LYS A 148 13.76 -8.43 -17.57
N TYR A 149 14.15 -9.02 -16.43
CA TYR A 149 13.86 -8.48 -15.13
C TYR A 149 15.08 -8.53 -14.20
N ALA A 150 15.13 -7.57 -13.29
CA ALA A 150 15.94 -7.68 -12.08
C ALA A 150 15.02 -8.00 -10.90
N VAL A 151 15.43 -8.90 -10.01
CA VAL A 151 14.72 -9.19 -8.76
C VAL A 151 15.47 -8.50 -7.64
N LYS A 152 14.80 -7.57 -6.98
CA LYS A 152 15.34 -6.80 -5.86
C LYS A 152 14.54 -7.11 -4.59
N TYR A 153 15.21 -7.09 -3.46
CA TYR A 153 14.61 -7.12 -2.14
C TYR A 153 14.74 -5.73 -1.52
N ILE A 154 13.68 -5.22 -0.93
CA ILE A 154 13.64 -3.98 -0.18
C ILE A 154 13.26 -4.31 1.25
N ASP A 155 14.14 -3.99 2.19
CA ASP A 155 13.86 -4.17 3.60
C ASP A 155 12.77 -3.17 4.03
N PRO A 156 11.61 -3.62 4.56
CA PRO A 156 10.49 -2.72 4.83
C PRO A 156 10.76 -1.72 5.97
N GLN A 157 11.70 -2.01 6.86
CA GLN A 157 12.02 -1.14 7.99
C GLN A 157 13.10 -0.10 7.63
N THR A 158 14.15 -0.55 6.95
CA THR A 158 15.30 0.32 6.62
C THR A 158 15.19 0.91 5.22
N CYS A 159 14.26 0.42 4.41
CA CYS A 159 14.08 0.77 2.99
C CYS A 159 15.34 0.52 2.12
N LYS A 160 16.29 -0.27 2.63
CA LYS A 160 17.51 -0.62 1.89
C LYS A 160 17.20 -1.59 0.76
N VAL A 161 17.62 -1.24 -0.45
CA VAL A 161 17.46 -2.07 -1.65
C VAL A 161 18.65 -2.98 -1.84
N SER A 162 18.41 -4.25 -2.14
CA SER A 162 19.42 -5.26 -2.44
C SER A 162 19.05 -6.01 -3.71
N VAL A 163 19.99 -6.18 -4.63
CA VAL A 163 19.77 -6.94 -5.86
C VAL A 163 19.96 -8.43 -5.56
N LEU A 164 18.93 -9.24 -5.79
CA LEU A 164 18.97 -10.69 -5.64
C LEU A 164 19.36 -11.37 -6.95
N VAL A 165 18.76 -10.92 -8.07
CA VAL A 165 19.05 -11.40 -9.42
C VAL A 165 19.05 -10.18 -10.35
N ASP A 166 20.13 -9.93 -11.05
CA ASP A 166 20.24 -8.73 -11.88
C ASP A 166 19.59 -8.89 -13.26
N ASN A 167 19.55 -10.10 -13.81
CA ASN A 167 19.05 -10.34 -15.15
C ASN A 167 18.44 -11.74 -15.28
N VAL A 168 17.11 -11.80 -15.33
CA VAL A 168 16.37 -13.03 -15.60
C VAL A 168 15.43 -12.82 -16.76
N LYS A 169 15.38 -13.79 -17.69
CA LYS A 169 14.39 -13.80 -18.80
C LYS A 169 13.11 -14.44 -18.28
N VAL A 170 12.00 -13.76 -18.44
CA VAL A 170 10.66 -14.22 -18.10
C VAL A 170 9.84 -14.32 -19.38
N LYS A 171 9.01 -15.35 -19.52
CA LYS A 171 8.07 -15.50 -20.65
C LYS A 171 6.68 -14.97 -20.29
N ASP A 172 6.09 -15.50 -19.23
CA ASP A 172 4.71 -15.23 -18.78
C ASP A 172 4.57 -15.18 -17.26
N SER A 173 5.49 -15.83 -16.53
CA SER A 173 5.51 -15.84 -15.07
C SER A 173 6.92 -16.04 -14.52
N PHE A 174 7.12 -15.65 -13.26
CA PHE A 174 8.35 -15.86 -12.51
C PHE A 174 8.04 -16.54 -11.18
N ARG A 175 8.71 -17.66 -10.89
CA ARG A 175 8.63 -18.32 -9.58
C ARG A 175 9.59 -17.62 -8.62
N LEU A 176 9.04 -16.91 -7.66
CA LEU A 176 9.78 -16.26 -6.59
C LEU A 176 9.82 -17.18 -5.38
N THR A 177 10.99 -17.67 -5.01
CA THR A 177 11.21 -18.39 -3.75
C THR A 177 11.53 -17.38 -2.66
N VAL A 178 10.60 -17.19 -1.74
CA VAL A 178 10.71 -16.23 -0.65
C VAL A 178 11.52 -16.82 0.50
N LYS A 179 12.69 -16.24 0.76
CA LYS A 179 13.60 -16.64 1.86
C LYS A 179 13.51 -15.72 3.07
N LYS A 180 12.88 -14.56 2.94
CA LYS A 180 12.71 -13.55 3.97
C LYS A 180 11.41 -12.80 3.71
N GLU A 181 10.64 -12.47 4.74
CA GLU A 181 9.50 -11.56 4.64
C GLU A 181 9.98 -10.15 4.27
N GLY A 182 9.14 -9.40 3.57
CA GLY A 182 9.42 -8.03 3.16
C GLY A 182 9.06 -7.76 1.71
N VAL A 183 9.64 -6.74 1.12
CA VAL A 183 9.22 -6.25 -0.19
C VAL A 183 10.13 -6.79 -1.29
N TYR A 184 9.53 -7.34 -2.32
CA TYR A 184 10.21 -7.82 -3.53
C TYR A 184 9.79 -6.99 -4.72
N TRP A 185 10.76 -6.48 -5.45
CA TRP A 185 10.51 -5.73 -6.68
C TRP A 185 11.09 -6.48 -7.88
N LEU A 186 10.22 -6.96 -8.74
CA LEU A 186 10.56 -7.56 -10.03
C LEU A 186 10.57 -6.44 -11.07
N GLN A 187 11.68 -5.75 -11.16
CA GLN A 187 11.89 -4.60 -12.04
C GLN A 187 12.04 -5.05 -13.47
N ARG A 188 11.19 -4.58 -14.37
CA ARG A 188 11.39 -4.78 -15.81
C ARG A 188 12.53 -3.90 -16.31
N LYS A 189 13.42 -4.48 -17.14
CA LYS A 189 14.54 -3.80 -17.80
C LYS A 189 14.23 -3.40 -19.23
#